data_d8a14ce34679bb5205a0c6a3c3758672
#
_entry.id   d8a14ce34679bb5205a0c6a3c3758672
#
_cell.length_a   1.000
_cell.length_b   1.000
_cell.length_c   1.000
_cell.angle_alpha   90.00
_cell.angle_beta   90.00
_cell.angle_gamma   90.00
#
_symmetry.space_group_name_H-M   'P 1'
#
loop_
_entity.id
_entity.type
_entity.pdbx_description
1 polymer ?
#
loop_
_entity_poly.entity_id
_entity_poly.type
_entity_poly.pdbx_seq_one_letter_code
_entity_poly.pdbx_strand_id
1 'polypeptide(L)'
;GLYLADEPETALSPKRQLELVRLLAECAREGKAQFVIATHSPILLACPGATLYGLDEAPARRIDYEETQYFRLFRDFLNDRQAFLRDPD
;
A
#
# COMPACT_ATOMS: atom_id res chain seq x y z
N GLY A 1 2.19 13.38 -17.14
CA GLY A 1 1.37 14.14 -16.20
C GLY A 1 1.53 13.68 -14.76
N LEU A 2 1.02 14.48 -13.86
CA LEU A 2 0.97 14.18 -12.44
C LEU A 2 -0.46 13.76 -12.07
N TYR A 3 -0.59 12.62 -11.42
CA TYR A 3 -1.89 12.08 -11.00
C TYR A 3 -1.93 11.92 -9.47
N LEU A 4 -3.01 12.40 -8.88
CA LEU A 4 -3.25 12.28 -7.45
C LEU A 4 -4.44 11.35 -7.22
N ALA A 5 -4.29 10.37 -6.32
CA ALA A 5 -5.37 9.45 -6.00
C ALA A 5 -5.43 9.19 -4.49
N ASP A 6 -6.64 9.11 -3.96
CA ASP A 6 -6.90 8.85 -2.56
C ASP A 6 -7.66 7.55 -2.44
N GLU A 7 -7.01 6.54 -1.84
CA GLU A 7 -7.56 5.21 -1.62
C GLU A 7 -8.22 4.60 -2.86
N PRO A 8 -7.47 4.50 -3.98
CA PRO A 8 -8.04 3.98 -5.22
C PRO A 8 -8.43 2.50 -5.13
N GLU A 9 -7.94 1.80 -4.10
CA GLU A 9 -8.24 0.38 -3.90
C GLU A 9 -9.66 0.10 -3.38
N THR A 10 -10.38 1.11 -2.87
CA THR A 10 -11.64 0.88 -2.14
C THR A 10 -12.71 0.14 -2.94
N ALA A 11 -12.72 0.28 -4.25
CA ALA A 11 -13.68 -0.40 -5.13
C ALA A 11 -13.06 -1.62 -5.82
N LEU A 12 -11.84 -2.03 -5.43
CA LEU A 12 -11.10 -3.07 -6.15
C LEU A 12 -10.89 -4.31 -5.29
N SER A 13 -11.09 -5.49 -5.89
CA SER A 13 -10.68 -6.75 -5.28
C SER A 13 -9.14 -6.81 -5.19
N PRO A 14 -8.58 -7.69 -4.34
CA PRO A 14 -7.13 -7.85 -4.29
C PRO A 14 -6.50 -8.15 -5.65
N LYS A 15 -7.15 -8.95 -6.47
CA LYS A 15 -6.67 -9.27 -7.81
C LYS A 15 -6.61 -8.01 -8.69
N ARG A 16 -7.65 -7.17 -8.63
CA ARG A 16 -7.69 -5.92 -9.38
C ARG A 16 -6.67 -4.91 -8.86
N GLN A 17 -6.43 -4.89 -7.55
CA GLN A 17 -5.39 -4.06 -6.99
C GLN A 17 -4.01 -4.45 -7.53
N LEU A 18 -3.76 -5.75 -7.67
CA LEU A 18 -2.50 -6.22 -8.24
C LEU A 18 -2.34 -5.79 -9.70
N GLU A 19 -3.42 -5.85 -10.48
CA GLU A 19 -3.41 -5.37 -11.86
C GLU A 19 -3.10 -3.87 -11.92
N LEU A 20 -3.69 -3.09 -11.02
CA LEU A 20 -3.45 -1.66 -10.94
C LEU A 20 -1.98 -1.36 -10.61
N VAL A 21 -1.42 -2.07 -9.65
CA VAL A 21 0.00 -1.90 -9.27
C VAL A 21 0.91 -2.12 -10.47
N ARG A 22 0.66 -3.16 -11.24
CA ARG A 22 1.46 -3.46 -12.43
C ARG A 22 1.37 -2.34 -13.46
N LEU A 23 0.18 -1.81 -13.66
CA LEU A 23 -0.03 -0.71 -14.60
C LEU A 23 0.69 0.57 -14.14
N LEU A 24 0.56 0.90 -12.86
CA LEU A 24 1.21 2.09 -12.29
C LEU A 24 2.73 1.99 -12.41
N ALA A 25 3.28 0.83 -12.08
CA ALA A 25 4.73 0.61 -12.17
C ALA A 25 5.23 0.74 -13.59
N GLU A 26 4.49 0.23 -14.55
CA GLU A 26 4.85 0.32 -15.96
C GLU A 26 4.81 1.76 -16.46
N CYS A 27 3.75 2.49 -16.17
CA CYS A 27 3.62 3.89 -16.59
C CYS A 27 4.70 4.77 -15.98
N ALA A 28 5.04 4.55 -14.71
CA ALA A 28 6.08 5.33 -14.04
C ALA A 28 7.46 5.01 -14.60
N ARG A 29 7.74 3.72 -14.87
CA ARG A 29 9.02 3.29 -15.43
C ARG A 29 9.25 3.87 -16.82
N GLU A 30 8.20 3.99 -17.62
CA GLU A 30 8.30 4.55 -18.96
C GLU A 30 8.39 6.07 -18.95
N GLY A 31 8.29 6.71 -17.79
CA GLY A 31 8.35 8.15 -17.67
C GLY A 31 7.11 8.89 -18.18
N LYS A 32 6.01 8.15 -18.41
CA LYS A 32 4.78 8.74 -18.95
C LYS A 32 3.97 9.46 -17.89
N ALA A 33 4.13 9.08 -16.62
CA ALA A 33 3.30 9.61 -15.55
C ALA A 33 4.01 9.56 -14.21
N GLN A 34 3.62 10.47 -13.34
CA GLN A 34 4.03 10.49 -11.94
C GLN A 34 2.76 10.38 -11.10
N PHE A 35 2.81 9.51 -10.08
CA PHE A 35 1.66 9.26 -9.24
C PHE A 35 1.97 9.58 -7.78
N VAL A 36 1.01 10.23 -7.11
CA VAL A 36 1.03 10.41 -5.67
C VAL A 36 -0.27 9.80 -5.14
N ILE A 37 -0.15 8.75 -4.33
CA ILE A 37 -1.28 7.94 -3.92
C ILE A 37 -1.30 7.80 -2.40
N ALA A 38 -2.46 8.12 -1.79
CA ALA A 38 -2.72 7.81 -0.39
C ALA A 38 -3.47 6.49 -0.34
N THR A 39 -2.94 5.51 0.37
CA THR A 39 -3.56 4.18 0.42
C THR A 39 -3.23 3.45 1.71
N HIS A 40 -4.13 2.54 2.10
CA HIS A 40 -3.92 1.59 3.20
C HIS A 40 -3.69 0.17 2.69
N SER A 41 -3.67 -0.02 1.38
CA SER A 41 -3.55 -1.35 0.77
C SER A 41 -2.11 -1.85 0.79
N PRO A 42 -1.82 -2.99 1.42
CA PRO A 42 -0.47 -3.59 1.34
C PRO A 42 -0.08 -3.96 -0.08
N ILE A 43 -1.05 -4.16 -0.96
CA ILE A 43 -0.76 -4.45 -2.37
C ILE A 43 -0.28 -3.20 -3.09
N LEU A 44 -1.00 -2.08 -2.95
CA LEU A 44 -0.60 -0.82 -3.59
C LEU A 44 0.72 -0.29 -3.03
N LEU A 45 0.92 -0.42 -1.71
CA LEU A 45 2.17 0.02 -1.07
C LEU A 45 3.39 -0.75 -1.57
N ALA A 46 3.19 -1.94 -2.11
CA ALA A 46 4.27 -2.78 -2.64
C ALA A 46 4.69 -2.41 -4.06
N CYS A 47 4.16 -1.32 -4.62
CA CYS A 47 4.44 -0.95 -6.00
C CYS A 47 5.95 -0.81 -6.25
N PRO A 48 6.49 -1.53 -7.24
CA PRO A 48 7.93 -1.44 -7.55
C PRO A 48 8.36 -0.02 -7.88
N GLY A 49 9.46 0.40 -7.28
CA GLY A 49 10.02 1.73 -7.50
C GLY A 49 9.35 2.85 -6.73
N ALA A 50 8.32 2.56 -5.95
CA ALA A 50 7.62 3.58 -5.18
C ALA A 50 8.45 4.04 -3.98
N THR A 51 8.33 5.33 -3.65
CA THR A 51 8.85 5.87 -2.40
C THR A 51 7.69 6.01 -1.43
N LEU A 52 7.84 5.44 -0.24
CA LEU A 52 6.79 5.42 0.77
C LEU A 52 7.07 6.43 1.89
N TYR A 53 6.02 7.13 2.30
CA TYR A 53 6.09 8.08 3.42
C TYR A 53 5.08 7.70 4.49
N GLY A 54 5.56 7.60 5.73
CA GLY A 54 4.67 7.41 6.88
C GLY A 54 4.18 8.77 7.36
N LEU A 55 2.86 8.88 7.54
CA LEU A 55 2.21 10.11 7.99
C LEU A 55 1.67 10.01 9.41
N ASP A 56 1.86 8.87 10.07
CA ASP A 56 1.35 8.63 11.42
C ASP A 56 2.09 9.43 12.47
N GLU A 57 3.29 9.87 12.16
CA GLU A 57 4.11 10.70 13.05
C GLU A 57 4.53 11.96 12.31
N ALA A 58 4.63 13.06 13.04
CA ALA A 58 5.12 14.31 12.49
C ALA A 58 6.58 14.49 12.88
N PRO A 59 7.47 14.88 11.95
CA PRO A 59 7.17 15.10 10.53
C PRO A 59 7.03 13.78 9.76
N ALA A 60 6.38 13.84 8.61
CA ALA A 60 6.30 12.70 7.71
C ALA A 60 7.70 12.24 7.33
N ARG A 61 7.92 10.92 7.29
CA ARG A 61 9.23 10.39 6.97
C ARG A 61 9.12 9.25 5.97
N ARG A 62 10.21 9.08 5.22
CA ARG A 62 10.35 7.95 4.30
C ARG A 62 10.48 6.65 5.11
N ILE A 63 9.75 5.62 4.69
CA ILE A 63 9.79 4.31 5.35
C ILE A 63 9.92 3.20 4.31
N ASP A 64 10.43 2.04 4.76
CA ASP A 64 10.47 0.86 3.93
C ASP A 64 9.12 0.15 3.96
N TYR A 65 8.83 -0.63 2.92
CA TYR A 65 7.57 -1.37 2.82
C TYR A 65 7.32 -2.23 4.06
N GLU A 66 8.34 -2.94 4.53
CA GLU A 66 8.24 -3.84 5.67
C GLU A 66 8.00 -3.11 6.99
N GLU A 67 8.22 -1.78 7.02
CA GLU A 67 7.95 -0.96 8.20
C GLU A 67 6.51 -0.46 8.25
N THR A 68 5.75 -0.59 7.14
CA THR A 68 4.37 -0.09 7.14
C THR A 68 3.52 -0.93 8.08
N GLN A 69 2.66 -0.26 8.85
CA GLN A 69 1.77 -0.99 9.77
C GLN A 69 0.76 -1.84 9.02
N TYR A 70 0.38 -1.44 7.81
CA TYR A 70 -0.58 -2.19 7.00
C TYR A 70 0.00 -3.51 6.53
N PHE A 71 1.25 -3.52 6.06
CA PHE A 71 1.95 -4.76 5.72
C PHE A 71 2.07 -5.67 6.94
N ARG A 72 2.53 -5.12 8.06
CA ARG A 72 2.75 -5.91 9.28
C ARG A 72 1.46 -6.51 9.82
N LEU A 73 0.40 -5.71 9.87
CA LEU A 73 -0.90 -6.19 10.35
C LEU A 73 -1.45 -7.29 9.47
N PHE A 74 -1.46 -7.10 8.16
CA PHE A 74 -1.96 -8.12 7.23
C PHE A 74 -1.12 -9.39 7.27
N ARG A 75 0.21 -9.24 7.29
CA ARG A 75 1.11 -10.39 7.40
C ARG A 75 0.79 -11.23 8.64
N ASP A 76 0.71 -10.57 9.79
CA ASP A 76 0.51 -11.26 11.05
C ASP A 76 -0.89 -11.85 11.15
N PHE A 77 -1.90 -11.12 10.68
CA PHE A 77 -3.27 -11.60 10.65
C PHE A 77 -3.42 -12.84 9.76
N LEU A 78 -2.87 -12.80 8.55
CA LEU A 78 -2.98 -13.91 7.61
C LEU A 78 -2.20 -15.14 8.08
N ASN A 79 -1.12 -14.94 8.83
CA ASN A 79 -0.34 -16.04 9.36
C ASN A 79 -0.99 -16.68 10.60
N ASP A 80 -1.70 -15.88 11.40
CA ASP A 80 -2.35 -16.39 12.61
C ASP A 80 -3.58 -15.52 12.94
N ARG A 81 -4.64 -15.71 12.15
CA ARG A 81 -5.87 -14.94 12.35
C ARG A 81 -6.51 -15.16 13.71
N GLN A 82 -6.34 -16.33 14.30
CA GLN A 82 -6.94 -16.64 15.60
C GLN A 82 -6.41 -15.76 16.71
N ALA A 83 -5.15 -15.36 16.63
CA ALA A 83 -4.55 -14.47 17.61
C ALA A 83 -5.24 -13.10 17.64
N PHE A 84 -5.79 -12.66 16.50
CA PHE A 84 -6.47 -11.37 16.38
C PHE A 84 -7.97 -11.45 16.65
N LEU A 85 -8.58 -12.61 16.48
CA LEU A 85 -10.02 -12.80 16.61
C LEU A 85 -10.45 -13.41 17.92
N ARG A 86 -9.51 -13.82 18.75
CA ARG A 86 -9.79 -14.41 20.06
C ARG A 86 -10.31 -13.34 21.02
N ASP A 87 -11.37 -13.67 21.76
CA ASP A 87 -11.91 -12.77 22.74
C ASP A 87 -10.89 -12.50 23.84
N PRO A 88 -10.68 -11.25 24.22
CA PRO A 88 -9.86 -10.95 25.39
C PRO A 88 -10.64 -11.36 26.65
N ASP A 89 -10.04 -12.10 27.53
CA ASP A 89 -10.64 -12.51 28.81
C ASP A 89 -10.58 -11.40 29.85
#